data_f7ada267370944a3390a33ef2973e7e3
#
_entry.id   f7ada267370944a3390a33ef2973e7e3
#
_cell.length_a   1.000
_cell.length_b   1.000
_cell.length_c   1.000
_cell.angle_alpha   90.00
_cell.angle_beta   90.00
_cell.angle_gamma   90.00
#
_symmetry.space_group_name_H-M   'P 1'
#
loop_
_entity.id
_entity.type
_entity.pdbx_description
1 polymer ?
#
loop_
_entity_poly.entity_id
_entity_poly.type
_entity_poly.pdbx_seq_one_letter_code
_entity_poly.pdbx_strand_id
1 'polypeptide(L)'
;RQMCIRDRDKHDYGKGFYLTENIELAKEWAVCRPTETNGWVHKYELDISDLKILDFQKYDVLSWLAELMKHRDAADTKRYKVLSKKFIEKFGIDTSTYDVIKGWRANASYFYIAKEFVRDNVDTDILEELLSLGGLGIQYCIKSELAYSKLTENKKGSIRVEYSVFNDKYNQRDVRARENMHDLIESDANKVTNVFSTLF
;
A
#
# COMPACT_ATOMS: atom_id res chain seq x y z
N ARG A 1 0.38 -12.64 20.17
CA ARG A 1 0.81 -11.22 20.31
C ARG A 1 0.59 -10.47 19.02
N GLN A 2 -0.64 -10.00 18.83
CA GLN A 2 -1.11 -9.24 17.66
C GLN A 2 -0.74 -7.75 17.73
N MET A 3 0.06 -7.31 18.67
CA MET A 3 0.27 -5.88 18.98
C MET A 3 1.26 -5.14 18.08
N CYS A 4 2.04 -5.79 17.23
CA CYS A 4 3.15 -5.09 16.55
C CYS A 4 2.76 -4.27 15.32
N ILE A 5 1.54 -4.40 14.78
CA ILE A 5 1.12 -3.68 13.56
C ILE A 5 0.28 -2.45 13.91
N ARG A 6 -0.42 -2.48 15.05
CA ARG A 6 -1.32 -1.40 15.49
C ARG A 6 -0.58 -0.09 15.83
N ASP A 7 0.70 -0.14 16.14
CA ASP A 7 1.44 0.98 16.73
C ASP A 7 2.33 1.75 15.75
N ARG A 8 2.43 1.32 14.49
CA ARG A 8 3.31 1.97 13.51
C ARG A 8 2.55 2.98 12.67
N ASP A 9 2.90 4.26 12.82
CA ASP A 9 2.34 5.36 12.01
C ASP A 9 2.78 5.30 10.54
N LYS A 10 3.88 4.60 10.23
CA LYS A 10 4.52 4.56 8.91
C LYS A 10 4.08 3.36 8.06
N HIS A 11 2.80 3.04 8.07
CA HIS A 11 2.18 2.11 7.12
C HIS A 11 1.37 2.87 6.08
N ASP A 12 0.94 2.20 5.01
CA ASP A 12 0.31 2.82 3.84
C ASP A 12 -0.96 3.64 4.19
N TYR A 13 -1.70 3.20 5.21
CA TYR A 13 -2.91 3.86 5.74
C TYR A 13 -2.77 4.24 7.23
N GLY A 14 -1.52 4.38 7.71
CA GLY A 14 -1.25 4.69 9.11
C GLY A 14 -1.54 3.55 10.08
N LYS A 15 -1.92 3.91 11.31
CA LYS A 15 -2.24 2.92 12.36
C LYS A 15 -3.46 2.09 12.00
N GLY A 16 -3.39 0.78 12.19
CA GLY A 16 -4.50 -0.13 11.96
C GLY A 16 -4.04 -1.58 11.91
N PHE A 17 -4.98 -2.51 11.75
CA PHE A 17 -4.71 -3.92 11.54
C PHE A 17 -4.88 -4.24 10.06
N TYR A 18 -3.82 -4.75 9.44
CA TYR A 18 -3.75 -4.95 7.99
C TYR A 18 -4.06 -6.38 7.61
N LEU A 19 -4.95 -6.55 6.63
CA LEU A 19 -5.43 -7.82 6.09
C LEU A 19 -5.33 -7.82 4.56
N THR A 20 -5.33 -8.99 3.95
CA THR A 20 -5.48 -9.19 2.50
C THR A 20 -6.33 -10.42 2.22
N GLU A 21 -7.09 -10.40 1.14
CA GLU A 21 -7.84 -11.56 0.65
C GLU A 21 -6.95 -12.52 -0.15
N ASN A 22 -5.76 -12.08 -0.55
CA ASN A 22 -4.82 -12.89 -1.32
C ASN A 22 -3.93 -13.73 -0.40
N ILE A 23 -4.16 -15.04 -0.38
CA ILE A 23 -3.44 -15.98 0.47
C ILE A 23 -1.94 -16.06 0.16
N GLU A 24 -1.52 -15.93 -1.10
CA GLU A 24 -0.11 -15.96 -1.47
C GLU A 24 0.61 -14.70 -0.95
N LEU A 25 -0.03 -13.53 -1.06
CA LEU A 25 0.50 -12.31 -0.46
C LEU A 25 0.57 -12.39 1.07
N ALA A 26 -0.44 -12.97 1.71
CA ALA A 26 -0.42 -13.17 3.17
C ALA A 26 0.76 -14.07 3.59
N LYS A 27 1.07 -15.11 2.81
CA LYS A 27 2.23 -15.99 3.05
C LYS A 27 3.54 -15.24 2.91
N GLU A 28 3.69 -14.43 1.89
CA GLU A 28 4.88 -13.59 1.73
C GLU A 28 5.03 -12.58 2.89
N TRP A 29 3.94 -11.96 3.35
CA TRP A 29 3.97 -11.06 4.51
C TRP A 29 4.39 -11.75 5.80
N ALA A 30 4.02 -13.02 5.94
CA ALA A 30 4.37 -13.80 7.13
C ALA A 30 5.88 -13.98 7.30
N VAL A 31 6.65 -13.94 6.20
CA VAL A 31 8.10 -14.21 6.17
C VAL A 31 8.96 -13.02 5.77
N CYS A 32 8.40 -11.92 5.27
CA CYS A 32 9.16 -10.72 4.84
C CYS A 32 9.72 -9.91 6.04
N ARG A 33 10.34 -10.59 6.99
CA ARG A 33 10.94 -10.02 8.19
C ARG A 33 12.45 -10.26 8.20
N PRO A 34 13.24 -9.39 8.83
CA PRO A 34 14.69 -9.55 8.91
C PRO A 34 15.14 -10.78 9.72
N THR A 35 14.24 -11.49 10.36
CA THR A 35 14.56 -12.59 11.27
C THR A 35 14.80 -13.95 10.59
N GLU A 36 14.62 -14.04 9.27
CA GLU A 36 14.81 -15.27 8.47
C GLU A 36 14.14 -16.52 9.07
N THR A 37 12.97 -16.33 9.66
CA THR A 37 12.22 -17.38 10.34
C THR A 37 10.90 -17.69 9.64
N ASN A 38 10.46 -18.93 9.76
CA ASN A 38 9.14 -19.33 9.32
C ASN A 38 8.06 -18.47 9.97
N GLY A 39 7.03 -18.15 9.20
CA GLY A 39 5.92 -17.32 9.62
C GLY A 39 4.62 -18.10 9.80
N TRP A 40 3.58 -17.35 10.15
CA TRP A 40 2.21 -17.86 10.24
C TRP A 40 1.26 -16.90 9.54
N VAL A 41 0.36 -17.45 8.74
CA VAL A 41 -0.81 -16.75 8.21
C VAL A 41 -2.00 -17.11 9.08
N HIS A 42 -2.71 -16.10 9.56
CA HIS A 42 -3.95 -16.25 10.32
C HIS A 42 -5.13 -15.87 9.43
N LYS A 43 -6.18 -16.68 9.50
CA LYS A 43 -7.43 -16.41 8.77
C LYS A 43 -8.40 -15.68 9.67
N TYR A 44 -8.97 -14.60 9.13
CA TYR A 44 -10.02 -13.82 9.80
C TYR A 44 -11.26 -13.74 8.92
N GLU A 45 -12.40 -13.58 9.56
CA GLU A 45 -13.68 -13.24 8.95
C GLU A 45 -14.10 -11.89 9.51
N LEU A 46 -14.41 -10.94 8.63
CA LEU A 46 -14.89 -9.61 8.99
C LEU A 46 -16.34 -9.48 8.58
N ASP A 47 -17.22 -9.27 9.57
CA ASP A 47 -18.58 -8.84 9.30
C ASP A 47 -18.55 -7.35 8.90
N ILE A 48 -18.86 -7.06 7.65
CA ILE A 48 -18.83 -5.71 7.08
C ILE A 48 -20.16 -4.97 7.22
N SER A 49 -21.19 -5.60 7.79
CA SER A 49 -22.47 -4.94 8.07
C SER A 49 -22.24 -3.73 8.99
N ASP A 50 -22.87 -2.62 8.66
CA ASP A 50 -22.80 -1.35 9.40
C ASP A 50 -21.40 -0.70 9.50
N LEU A 51 -20.41 -1.19 8.76
CA LEU A 51 -19.08 -0.57 8.67
C LEU A 51 -19.01 0.45 7.54
N LYS A 52 -18.42 1.59 7.84
CA LYS A 52 -18.05 2.60 6.84
C LYS A 52 -16.73 2.20 6.20
N ILE A 53 -16.78 1.78 4.95
CA ILE A 53 -15.61 1.33 4.19
C ILE A 53 -15.23 2.39 3.16
N LEU A 54 -14.02 2.94 3.25
CA LEU A 54 -13.41 3.72 2.19
C LEU A 54 -12.70 2.78 1.23
N ASP A 55 -13.15 2.70 -0.02
CA ASP A 55 -12.53 1.89 -1.05
C ASP A 55 -11.83 2.81 -2.08
N PHE A 56 -10.50 2.90 -2.00
CA PHE A 56 -9.69 3.74 -2.89
C PHE A 56 -9.74 3.30 -4.35
N GLN A 57 -10.18 2.08 -4.67
CA GLN A 57 -10.39 1.65 -6.06
C GLN A 57 -11.53 2.40 -6.77
N LYS A 58 -12.37 3.12 -5.99
CA LYS A 58 -13.48 3.94 -6.52
C LYS A 58 -13.12 5.41 -6.69
N TYR A 59 -11.88 5.78 -6.39
CA TYR A 59 -11.36 7.15 -6.47
C TYR A 59 -10.21 7.21 -7.46
N ASP A 60 -9.85 8.42 -7.85
CA ASP A 60 -8.63 8.67 -8.61
C ASP A 60 -7.40 8.16 -7.86
N VAL A 61 -6.44 7.63 -8.59
CA VAL A 61 -5.18 7.11 -8.05
C VAL A 61 -4.40 8.17 -7.25
N LEU A 62 -4.56 9.45 -7.60
CA LEU A 62 -3.95 10.56 -6.88
C LEU A 62 -4.48 10.68 -5.44
N SER A 63 -5.76 10.34 -5.21
CA SER A 63 -6.33 10.32 -3.86
C SER A 63 -5.71 9.21 -3.00
N TRP A 64 -5.48 8.03 -3.57
CA TRP A 64 -4.76 6.95 -2.87
C TRP A 64 -3.31 7.34 -2.60
N LEU A 65 -2.63 7.95 -3.58
CA LEU A 65 -1.25 8.40 -3.40
C LEU A 65 -1.14 9.50 -2.34
N ALA A 66 -2.11 10.42 -2.28
CA ALA A 66 -2.17 11.42 -1.22
C ALA A 66 -2.32 10.78 0.17
N GLU A 67 -3.13 9.73 0.31
CA GLU A 67 -3.23 8.98 1.58
C GLU A 67 -1.92 8.30 1.94
N LEU A 68 -1.26 7.64 0.98
CA LEU A 68 0.06 7.04 1.19
C LEU A 68 1.08 8.08 1.67
N MET A 69 1.10 9.27 1.06
CA MET A 69 2.02 10.35 1.40
C MET A 69 1.77 11.00 2.76
N LYS A 70 0.56 10.89 3.33
CA LYS A 70 0.28 11.31 4.72
C LYS A 70 1.09 10.48 5.72
N HIS A 71 1.34 9.22 5.42
CA HIS A 71 1.92 8.26 6.34
C HIS A 71 3.36 7.87 6.01
N ARG A 72 3.78 8.06 4.75
CA ARG A 72 5.12 7.72 4.28
C ARG A 72 5.75 8.92 3.57
N ASP A 73 6.94 9.34 4.01
CA ASP A 73 7.67 10.47 3.44
C ASP A 73 8.28 10.08 2.07
N ALA A 74 7.65 10.51 0.99
CA ALA A 74 8.14 10.35 -0.38
C ALA A 74 9.03 11.51 -0.83
N ALA A 75 9.03 12.65 -0.12
CA ALA A 75 9.73 13.86 -0.49
C ALA A 75 11.11 13.95 0.18
N ASP A 76 12.16 14.10 -0.63
CA ASP A 76 13.56 14.17 -0.17
C ASP A 76 14.11 15.60 -0.05
N THR A 77 13.44 16.59 -0.62
CA THR A 77 13.84 18.01 -0.58
C THR A 77 12.80 18.89 0.10
N LYS A 78 13.24 20.08 0.56
CA LYS A 78 12.32 21.07 1.15
C LYS A 78 11.22 21.50 0.17
N ARG A 79 11.57 21.66 -1.13
CA ARG A 79 10.61 22.02 -2.18
C ARG A 79 9.51 20.96 -2.30
N TYR A 80 9.90 19.70 -2.45
CA TYR A 80 8.94 18.60 -2.61
C TYR A 80 8.10 18.37 -1.35
N LYS A 81 8.63 18.62 -0.15
CA LYS A 81 7.83 18.58 1.09
C LYS A 81 6.71 19.61 1.12
N VAL A 82 6.96 20.82 0.58
CA VAL A 82 5.91 21.86 0.45
C VAL A 82 4.87 21.44 -0.57
N LEU A 83 5.29 20.94 -1.73
CA LEU A 83 4.38 20.46 -2.77
C LEU A 83 3.56 19.25 -2.30
N SER A 84 4.17 18.32 -1.57
CA SER A 84 3.48 17.17 -0.98
C SER A 84 2.35 17.58 -0.04
N LYS A 85 2.54 18.62 0.76
CA LYS A 85 1.45 19.17 1.60
C LYS A 85 0.29 19.69 0.76
N LYS A 86 0.58 20.48 -0.28
CA LYS A 86 -0.46 20.96 -1.21
C LYS A 86 -1.16 19.82 -1.93
N PHE A 87 -0.41 18.78 -2.31
CA PHE A 87 -0.96 17.58 -2.93
C PHE A 87 -1.94 16.87 -2.02
N ILE A 88 -1.55 16.65 -0.75
CA ILE A 88 -2.42 16.06 0.26
C ILE A 88 -3.66 16.92 0.51
N GLU A 89 -3.52 18.23 0.54
CA GLU A 89 -4.65 19.16 0.70
C GLU A 89 -5.62 19.10 -0.49
N LYS A 90 -5.08 18.95 -1.72
CA LYS A 90 -5.88 18.95 -2.95
C LYS A 90 -6.57 17.60 -3.22
N PHE A 91 -5.87 16.50 -3.04
CA PHE A 91 -6.31 15.15 -3.43
C PHE A 91 -6.64 14.24 -2.26
N GLY A 92 -6.28 14.63 -1.04
CA GLY A 92 -6.47 13.79 0.15
C GLY A 92 -7.94 13.69 0.55
N ILE A 93 -8.33 12.49 0.98
CA ILE A 93 -9.63 12.21 1.55
C ILE A 93 -9.52 12.22 3.08
N ASP A 94 -10.54 12.72 3.78
CA ASP A 94 -10.62 12.55 5.21
C ASP A 94 -10.99 11.10 5.55
N THR A 95 -10.03 10.35 6.05
CA THR A 95 -10.18 8.94 6.40
C THR A 95 -10.62 8.71 7.85
N SER A 96 -10.75 9.77 8.64
CA SER A 96 -11.01 9.68 10.10
C SER A 96 -12.38 9.11 10.47
N THR A 97 -13.34 9.20 9.56
CA THR A 97 -14.73 8.75 9.78
C THR A 97 -15.00 7.32 9.30
N TYR A 98 -13.97 6.65 8.73
CA TYR A 98 -14.12 5.31 8.20
C TYR A 98 -13.60 4.25 9.16
N ASP A 99 -14.31 3.13 9.20
CA ASP A 99 -13.98 1.97 10.03
C ASP A 99 -12.91 1.10 9.39
N VAL A 100 -12.95 1.00 8.06
CA VAL A 100 -12.03 0.21 7.25
C VAL A 100 -11.58 1.01 6.03
N ILE A 101 -10.30 0.98 5.74
CA ILE A 101 -9.75 1.49 4.49
C ILE A 101 -9.35 0.30 3.61
N LYS A 102 -9.83 0.27 2.37
CA LYS A 102 -9.50 -0.70 1.34
C LYS A 102 -8.77 -0.01 0.20
N GLY A 103 -7.68 -0.57 -0.28
CA GLY A 103 -6.92 0.00 -1.40
C GLY A 103 -5.66 -0.79 -1.71
N TRP A 104 -4.85 -0.26 -2.63
CA TRP A 104 -3.62 -0.92 -3.04
C TRP A 104 -2.60 -0.99 -1.91
N ARG A 105 -1.80 -2.04 -1.94
CA ARG A 105 -0.64 -2.16 -1.05
C ARG A 105 0.56 -1.45 -1.66
N ALA A 106 1.23 -0.60 -0.89
CA ALA A 106 2.49 -0.01 -1.28
C ALA A 106 3.66 -0.74 -0.61
N ASN A 107 4.22 -1.76 -1.29
CA ASN A 107 5.53 -2.30 -0.90
C ASN A 107 6.66 -1.33 -1.28
N ALA A 108 7.92 -1.79 -1.16
CA ALA A 108 9.08 -0.97 -1.49
C ALA A 108 9.10 -0.52 -2.96
N SER A 109 8.64 -1.38 -3.91
CA SER A 109 8.58 -1.05 -5.34
C SER A 109 7.58 0.07 -5.62
N TYR A 110 6.38 0.00 -5.07
CA TYR A 110 5.36 1.04 -5.29
C TYR A 110 5.71 2.35 -4.57
N PHE A 111 6.37 2.25 -3.43
CA PHE A 111 6.87 3.45 -2.79
C PHE A 111 7.99 4.11 -3.59
N TYR A 112 8.74 3.34 -4.39
CA TYR A 112 9.67 3.87 -5.37
C TYR A 112 8.93 4.71 -6.43
N ILE A 113 7.82 4.20 -7.00
CA ILE A 113 6.99 4.97 -7.95
C ILE A 113 6.51 6.29 -7.32
N ALA A 114 6.02 6.26 -6.09
CA ALA A 114 5.60 7.47 -5.39
C ALA A 114 6.74 8.50 -5.29
N LYS A 115 7.98 8.07 -5.08
CA LYS A 115 9.14 8.95 -5.06
C LYS A 115 9.47 9.50 -6.43
N GLU A 116 9.45 8.65 -7.47
CA GLU A 116 9.74 9.10 -8.84
C GLU A 116 8.65 10.07 -9.35
N PHE A 117 7.41 9.84 -8.98
CA PHE A 117 6.31 10.78 -9.26
C PHE A 117 6.55 12.14 -8.58
N VAL A 118 6.89 12.17 -7.29
CA VAL A 118 7.21 13.40 -6.56
C VAL A 118 8.42 14.13 -7.14
N ARG A 119 9.34 13.43 -7.81
CA ARG A 119 10.53 13.98 -8.48
C ARG A 119 10.28 14.47 -9.90
N ASP A 120 9.03 14.45 -10.34
CA ASP A 120 8.63 14.80 -11.72
C ASP A 120 9.15 13.81 -12.79
N ASN A 121 9.48 12.57 -12.42
CA ASN A 121 9.97 11.54 -13.34
C ASN A 121 8.86 10.62 -13.87
N VAL A 122 7.63 10.76 -13.41
CA VAL A 122 6.48 9.93 -13.79
C VAL A 122 5.31 10.85 -14.13
N ASP A 123 4.69 10.59 -15.26
CA ASP A 123 3.45 11.28 -15.67
C ASP A 123 2.23 10.71 -14.92
N THR A 124 1.25 11.58 -14.66
CA THR A 124 -0.01 11.17 -14.02
C THR A 124 -0.77 10.15 -14.87
N ASP A 125 -0.65 10.21 -16.20
CA ASP A 125 -1.42 9.38 -17.12
C ASP A 125 -1.01 7.91 -17.05
N ILE A 126 0.26 7.61 -16.70
CA ILE A 126 0.76 6.22 -16.56
C ILE A 126 0.77 5.73 -15.10
N LEU A 127 0.45 6.60 -14.15
CA LEU A 127 0.59 6.29 -12.72
C LEU A 127 -0.28 5.11 -12.28
N GLU A 128 -1.51 5.02 -12.77
CA GLU A 128 -2.42 3.91 -12.45
C GLU A 128 -1.92 2.58 -13.04
N GLU A 129 -1.42 2.60 -14.28
CA GLU A 129 -0.81 1.45 -14.92
C GLU A 129 0.41 0.97 -14.14
N LEU A 130 1.33 1.88 -13.79
CA LEU A 130 2.51 1.58 -12.97
C LEU A 130 2.14 0.90 -11.66
N LEU A 131 1.10 1.38 -10.99
CA LEU A 131 0.63 0.82 -9.72
C LEU A 131 -0.10 -0.52 -9.88
N SER A 132 -0.48 -0.92 -11.09
CA SER A 132 -1.07 -2.23 -11.38
C SER A 132 -0.05 -3.32 -11.72
N LEU A 133 1.13 -2.96 -12.24
CA LEU A 133 2.12 -3.90 -12.80
C LEU A 133 2.65 -4.95 -11.81
N GLY A 134 2.75 -4.63 -10.54
CA GLY A 134 3.34 -5.56 -9.57
C GLY A 134 2.40 -6.60 -8.98
N GLY A 135 1.11 -6.57 -9.30
CA GLY A 135 0.12 -7.52 -8.81
C GLY A 135 0.07 -7.61 -7.28
N LEU A 136 0.37 -6.52 -6.56
CA LEU A 136 0.46 -6.51 -5.09
C LEU A 136 -0.88 -6.66 -4.40
N GLY A 137 -1.95 -6.63 -5.19
CA GLY A 137 -3.30 -6.84 -4.69
C GLY A 137 -3.80 -5.74 -3.76
N ILE A 138 -4.93 -6.03 -3.19
CA ILE A 138 -5.66 -5.14 -2.30
C ILE A 138 -5.38 -5.51 -0.85
N GLN A 139 -5.25 -4.51 -0.01
CA GLN A 139 -5.19 -4.64 1.43
C GLN A 139 -6.34 -3.89 2.10
N TYR A 140 -6.66 -4.33 3.29
CA TYR A 140 -7.63 -3.73 4.18
C TYR A 140 -6.92 -3.27 5.44
N CYS A 141 -7.19 -2.05 5.87
CA CYS A 141 -6.72 -1.51 7.13
C CYS A 141 -7.91 -1.31 8.07
N ILE A 142 -8.00 -2.09 9.13
CA ILE A 142 -9.02 -1.98 10.16
C ILE A 142 -8.62 -0.83 11.08
N LYS A 143 -9.47 0.20 11.20
CA LYS A 143 -9.18 1.45 11.91
C LYS A 143 -9.94 1.57 13.24
N SER A 144 -11.24 1.28 13.23
CA SER A 144 -12.11 1.54 14.40
C SER A 144 -12.24 0.34 15.34
N GLU A 145 -12.56 0.61 16.59
CA GLU A 145 -12.92 -0.41 17.57
C GLU A 145 -14.16 -1.20 17.13
N LEU A 146 -15.12 -0.56 16.44
CA LEU A 146 -16.28 -1.22 15.89
C LEU A 146 -15.87 -2.31 14.90
N ALA A 147 -15.00 -1.98 13.90
CA ALA A 147 -14.52 -2.96 12.93
C ALA A 147 -13.71 -4.08 13.60
N TYR A 148 -12.94 -3.75 14.63
CA TYR A 148 -12.24 -4.77 15.44
C TYR A 148 -13.19 -5.72 16.14
N SER A 149 -14.29 -5.23 16.70
CA SER A 149 -15.28 -6.07 17.39
C SER A 149 -15.99 -7.05 16.45
N LYS A 150 -16.02 -6.73 15.14
CA LYS A 150 -16.61 -7.55 14.07
C LYS A 150 -15.60 -8.50 13.41
N LEU A 151 -14.34 -8.51 13.86
CA LEU A 151 -13.30 -9.37 13.32
C LEU A 151 -13.19 -10.66 14.14
N THR A 152 -13.42 -11.80 13.51
CA THR A 152 -13.35 -13.12 14.14
C THR A 152 -12.19 -13.93 13.59
N GLU A 153 -11.29 -14.38 14.45
CA GLU A 153 -10.18 -15.26 14.06
C GLU A 153 -10.67 -16.71 13.87
N ASN A 154 -10.40 -17.27 12.70
CA ASN A 154 -10.58 -18.69 12.46
C ASN A 154 -9.25 -19.44 12.76
N LYS A 155 -9.08 -19.84 14.02
CA LYS A 155 -7.85 -20.50 14.50
C LYS A 155 -7.49 -21.78 13.76
N LYS A 156 -8.48 -22.52 13.23
CA LYS A 156 -8.25 -23.75 12.45
C LYS A 156 -7.71 -23.46 11.04
N GLY A 157 -7.86 -22.22 10.56
CA GLY A 157 -7.36 -21.77 9.27
C GLY A 157 -5.93 -21.21 9.29
N SER A 158 -5.22 -21.27 10.42
CA SER A 158 -3.83 -20.82 10.50
C SER A 158 -2.88 -21.76 9.74
N ILE A 159 -2.00 -21.16 8.91
CA ILE A 159 -1.07 -21.89 8.04
C ILE A 159 0.36 -21.49 8.40
N ARG A 160 1.20 -22.50 8.65
CA ARG A 160 2.65 -22.27 8.78
C ARG A 160 3.26 -22.05 7.39
N VAL A 161 4.16 -21.10 7.31
CA VAL A 161 4.79 -20.65 6.06
C VAL A 161 6.29 -20.81 6.16
N GLU A 162 6.87 -21.53 5.21
CA GLU A 162 8.31 -21.75 5.14
C GLU A 162 9.00 -20.48 4.60
N TYR A 163 9.97 -19.95 5.38
CA TYR A 163 10.71 -18.73 5.05
C TYR A 163 11.38 -18.83 3.67
N SER A 164 12.18 -19.87 3.42
CA SER A 164 12.98 -20.02 2.19
C SER A 164 12.14 -19.93 0.93
N VAL A 165 10.96 -20.60 0.93
CA VAL A 165 10.08 -20.66 -0.25
C VAL A 165 9.43 -19.31 -0.55
N PHE A 166 8.86 -18.66 0.46
CA PHE A 166 8.05 -17.46 0.25
C PHE A 166 8.86 -16.16 0.24
N ASN A 167 10.03 -16.15 0.88
CA ASN A 167 10.96 -15.03 0.77
C ASN A 167 11.53 -14.92 -0.65
N ASP A 168 11.87 -16.03 -1.29
CA ASP A 168 12.31 -16.04 -2.68
C ASP A 168 11.22 -15.55 -3.63
N LYS A 169 9.97 -15.99 -3.46
CA LYS A 169 8.82 -15.49 -4.23
C LYS A 169 8.63 -13.99 -4.06
N TYR A 170 8.73 -13.50 -2.83
CA TYR A 170 8.64 -12.07 -2.52
C TYR A 170 9.72 -11.28 -3.26
N ASN A 171 10.97 -11.70 -3.16
CA ASN A 171 12.11 -11.02 -3.80
C ASN A 171 12.00 -11.04 -5.33
N GLN A 172 11.67 -12.17 -5.94
CA GLN A 172 11.50 -12.30 -7.39
C GLN A 172 10.36 -11.41 -7.92
N ARG A 173 9.28 -11.28 -7.15
CA ARG A 173 8.17 -10.41 -7.53
C ARG A 173 8.56 -8.93 -7.41
N ASP A 174 9.29 -8.54 -6.35
CA ASP A 174 9.76 -7.16 -6.18
C ASP A 174 10.71 -6.75 -7.29
N VAL A 175 11.64 -7.63 -7.68
CA VAL A 175 12.58 -7.41 -8.81
C VAL A 175 11.80 -7.21 -10.12
N ARG A 176 10.93 -8.16 -10.48
CA ARG A 176 10.12 -8.06 -11.71
C ARG A 176 9.24 -6.81 -11.75
N ALA A 177 8.65 -6.44 -10.61
CA ALA A 177 7.85 -5.23 -10.55
C ALA A 177 8.69 -3.99 -10.84
N ARG A 178 9.92 -3.90 -10.30
CA ARG A 178 10.83 -2.77 -10.56
C ARG A 178 11.31 -2.72 -12.00
N GLU A 179 11.64 -3.86 -12.60
CA GLU A 179 12.03 -3.95 -14.01
C GLU A 179 10.90 -3.45 -14.92
N ASN A 180 9.69 -4.00 -14.78
CA ASN A 180 8.53 -3.57 -15.55
C ASN A 180 8.21 -2.07 -15.37
N MET A 181 8.36 -1.55 -14.15
CA MET A 181 8.17 -0.13 -13.85
C MET A 181 9.21 0.74 -14.53
N HIS A 182 10.47 0.30 -14.53
CA HIS A 182 11.56 1.02 -15.18
C HIS A 182 11.32 1.09 -16.69
N ASP A 183 11.00 -0.04 -17.31
CA ASP A 183 10.73 -0.13 -18.75
C ASP A 183 9.56 0.80 -19.16
N LEU A 184 8.49 0.86 -18.36
CA LEU A 184 7.35 1.72 -18.65
C LEU A 184 7.71 3.21 -18.49
N ILE A 185 8.41 3.58 -17.42
CA ILE A 185 8.88 4.97 -17.21
C ILE A 185 9.82 5.40 -18.34
N GLU A 186 10.76 4.55 -18.77
CA GLU A 186 11.66 4.86 -19.88
C GLU A 186 10.91 5.00 -21.22
N SER A 187 9.93 4.15 -21.49
CA SER A 187 9.11 4.23 -22.72
C SER A 187 8.28 5.50 -22.80
N ASP A 188 7.89 6.07 -21.65
CA ASP A 188 7.08 7.29 -21.55
C ASP A 188 7.92 8.56 -21.36
N ALA A 189 9.23 8.45 -21.11
CA ALA A 189 10.11 9.57 -20.77
C ALA A 189 10.05 10.75 -21.76
N ASN A 190 9.72 10.48 -23.03
CA ASN A 190 9.59 11.50 -24.07
C ASN A 190 8.21 12.22 -24.07
N LYS A 191 7.26 11.79 -23.25
CA LYS A 191 5.88 12.30 -23.20
C LYS A 191 5.52 12.95 -21.87
N VAL A 192 6.46 13.05 -20.95
CA VAL A 192 6.22 13.54 -19.59
C VAL A 192 5.76 15.00 -19.63
N THR A 193 4.47 15.25 -19.44
CA THR A 193 3.83 16.57 -19.50
C THR A 193 3.05 16.90 -18.24
N ASN A 194 2.38 15.92 -17.65
CA ASN A 194 1.52 16.07 -16.48
C ASN A 194 2.20 15.52 -15.22
N VAL A 195 3.23 16.20 -14.76
CA VAL A 195 4.04 15.77 -13.62
C VAL A 195 3.54 16.34 -12.29
N PHE A 196 4.07 15.82 -11.19
CA PHE A 196 3.68 16.22 -9.85
C PHE A 196 3.71 17.74 -9.62
N SER A 197 4.77 18.43 -10.07
CA SER A 197 4.91 19.87 -9.88
C SER A 197 3.92 20.71 -10.72
N THR A 198 3.33 20.16 -11.78
CA THR A 198 2.34 20.84 -12.63
C THR A 198 0.91 20.76 -12.09
N LEU A 199 0.70 20.00 -11.04
CA LEU A 199 -0.63 19.83 -10.43
C LEU A 199 -1.08 21.04 -9.57
N PHE A 200 -0.25 22.08 -9.42
CA PHE A 200 -0.49 23.20 -8.48
C PHE A 200 -0.48 24.57 -9.11
#